data_ded3f3e97374c860800773de936990e1
#
_entry.id   ded3f3e97374c860800773de936990e1
#
_cell.length_a   1.000
_cell.length_b   1.000
_cell.length_c   1.000
_cell.angle_alpha   90.00
_cell.angle_beta   90.00
_cell.angle_gamma   90.00
#
_symmetry.space_group_name_H-M   'P 1'
#
loop_
_entity.id
_entity.type
_entity.pdbx_description
1 polymer ?
#
loop_
_entity_poly.entity_id
_entity_poly.type
_entity_poly.pdbx_seq_one_letter_code
_entity_poly.pdbx_strand_id
1 'polypeptide(L)'
;MSLVVVGTGTEIGKTITCAVLLSRYAGTSKLTYWKPIATGSSEERDTQVIERLCGPEVDILQELYLFEPPVSPHLAARLAGRRIDPERVLKALETYQQENDGRTLIIEGIGGLLVPLTSNGYLLADLLDEMALPCLLVGSSTLGTINHTLLTIEAMRSRDLVLVGVVLNGPPHDENRRAIEEFGGVQIVSEIEPLPILSPESVLQASRGFDRKALLESHLKRA
;
A
#
# COMPACT_ATOMS: atom_id res chain seq x y z
N MET A 1 2.48 15.59 2.85
CA MET A 1 3.19 14.55 2.04
C MET A 1 2.31 13.33 1.90
N SER A 2 2.53 12.50 0.88
CA SER A 2 1.72 11.28 0.68
C SER A 2 2.57 10.17 0.08
N LEU A 3 2.30 8.91 0.45
CA LEU A 3 2.95 7.71 -0.07
C LEU A 3 1.88 6.67 -0.37
N VAL A 4 1.98 6.02 -1.54
CA VAL A 4 1.06 4.94 -1.90
C VAL A 4 1.73 3.60 -1.70
N VAL A 5 1.07 2.69 -0.98
CA VAL A 5 1.50 1.30 -0.80
C VAL A 5 0.75 0.44 -1.81
N VAL A 6 1.48 -0.08 -2.78
CA VAL A 6 0.96 -0.93 -3.86
C VAL A 6 1.47 -2.35 -3.74
N GLY A 7 0.86 -3.30 -4.42
CA GLY A 7 1.26 -4.70 -4.30
C GLY A 7 1.48 -5.39 -5.64
N THR A 8 2.26 -6.47 -5.62
CA THR A 8 2.38 -7.39 -6.75
C THR A 8 1.10 -8.21 -6.96
N GLY A 9 0.16 -8.19 -5.98
CA GLY A 9 -1.09 -8.95 -6.02
C GLY A 9 -1.99 -8.70 -4.82
N THR A 10 -2.95 -9.60 -4.64
CA THR A 10 -3.84 -9.64 -3.46
C THR A 10 -3.21 -10.52 -2.37
N GLU A 11 -3.54 -10.26 -1.09
CA GLU A 11 -3.09 -11.05 0.09
C GLU A 11 -1.55 -11.14 0.27
N ILE A 12 -0.80 -10.21 -0.31
CA ILE A 12 0.66 -10.16 -0.19
C ILE A 12 1.14 -9.32 1.00
N GLY A 13 0.22 -8.90 1.90
CA GLY A 13 0.53 -8.18 3.14
C GLY A 13 0.63 -6.66 3.02
N LYS A 14 -0.09 -6.02 2.08
CA LYS A 14 -0.14 -4.54 1.99
C LYS A 14 -0.57 -3.91 3.30
N THR A 15 -1.69 -4.37 3.87
CA THR A 15 -2.25 -3.85 5.12
C THR A 15 -1.29 -4.02 6.30
N ILE A 16 -0.59 -5.16 6.37
CA ILE A 16 0.44 -5.39 7.39
C ILE A 16 1.63 -4.43 7.19
N THR A 17 2.05 -4.24 5.95
CA THR A 17 3.11 -3.26 5.62
C THR A 17 2.69 -1.85 6.02
N CYS A 18 1.44 -1.45 5.75
CA CYS A 18 0.89 -0.16 6.20
C CYS A 18 0.93 -0.06 7.73
N ALA A 19 0.48 -1.09 8.47
CA ALA A 19 0.49 -1.09 9.93
C ALA A 19 1.91 -0.95 10.51
N VAL A 20 2.87 -1.70 9.97
CA VAL A 20 4.28 -1.65 10.39
C VAL A 20 4.90 -0.28 10.08
N LEU A 21 4.65 0.28 8.89
CA LEU A 21 5.10 1.60 8.48
C LEU A 21 4.52 2.69 9.38
N LEU A 22 3.20 2.67 9.60
CA LEU A 22 2.51 3.63 10.46
C LEU A 22 3.06 3.56 11.88
N SER A 23 3.21 2.38 12.46
CA SER A 23 3.80 2.19 13.79
C SER A 23 5.26 2.66 13.87
N ARG A 24 6.03 2.52 12.78
CA ARG A 24 7.44 2.97 12.71
C ARG A 24 7.56 4.47 12.83
N TYR A 25 6.65 5.21 12.20
CA TYR A 25 6.74 6.66 12.06
C TYR A 25 5.75 7.47 12.92
N ALA A 26 4.81 6.83 13.63
CA ALA A 26 3.80 7.49 14.48
C ALA A 26 4.39 8.47 15.48
N GLY A 27 5.55 8.15 16.10
CA GLY A 27 6.22 9.02 17.07
C GLY A 27 6.95 10.23 16.46
N THR A 28 7.10 10.29 15.14
CA THR A 28 7.90 11.33 14.46
C THR A 28 7.11 12.12 13.40
N SER A 29 5.94 11.63 13.00
CA SER A 29 5.11 12.23 11.96
C SER A 29 3.64 12.10 12.34
N LYS A 30 2.83 13.09 12.00
CA LYS A 30 1.37 12.98 12.08
C LYS A 30 0.91 12.18 10.86
N LEU A 31 0.48 10.97 11.06
CA LEU A 31 0.11 10.05 10.00
C LEU A 31 -1.39 9.90 9.86
N THR A 32 -1.83 9.75 8.63
CA THR A 32 -3.20 9.38 8.29
C THR A 32 -3.16 8.17 7.33
N TYR A 33 -4.02 7.20 7.56
CA TYR A 33 -4.20 6.06 6.68
C TYR A 33 -5.46 6.21 5.84
N TRP A 34 -5.39 5.80 4.58
CA TRP A 34 -6.52 5.80 3.68
C TRP A 34 -6.48 4.63 2.70
N LYS A 35 -7.57 3.89 2.63
CA LYS A 35 -7.83 2.89 1.60
C LYS A 35 -9.07 3.31 0.80
N PRO A 36 -8.90 4.06 -0.31
CA PRO A 36 -10.03 4.68 -1.02
C PRO A 36 -11.02 3.68 -1.60
N ILE A 37 -10.54 2.51 -2.01
CA ILE A 37 -11.35 1.46 -2.64
C ILE A 37 -11.08 0.15 -1.92
N ALA A 38 -12.13 -0.51 -1.43
CA ALA A 38 -12.06 -1.81 -0.78
C ALA A 38 -13.15 -2.77 -1.30
N THR A 39 -12.82 -4.06 -1.35
CA THR A 39 -13.72 -5.18 -1.67
C THR A 39 -13.61 -6.24 -0.59
N GLY A 40 -14.63 -7.10 -0.43
CA GLY A 40 -14.64 -8.13 0.61
C GLY A 40 -15.06 -7.62 1.98
N SER A 41 -15.97 -6.64 2.06
CA SER A 41 -16.36 -6.01 3.34
C SER A 41 -17.19 -6.88 4.27
N SER A 42 -17.51 -8.11 3.89
CA SER A 42 -18.13 -9.11 4.77
C SER A 42 -17.17 -9.67 5.83
N GLU A 43 -15.87 -9.48 5.64
CA GLU A 43 -14.82 -9.82 6.60
C GLU A 43 -14.31 -8.56 7.32
N GLU A 44 -13.29 -8.70 8.19
CA GLU A 44 -12.64 -7.55 8.83
C GLU A 44 -11.98 -6.67 7.74
N ARG A 45 -12.39 -5.40 7.65
CA ARG A 45 -11.86 -4.45 6.66
C ARG A 45 -10.44 -4.04 6.99
N ASP A 46 -9.64 -3.74 5.98
CA ASP A 46 -8.27 -3.25 6.15
C ASP A 46 -8.21 -2.01 7.06
N THR A 47 -9.19 -1.12 6.94
CA THR A 47 -9.34 0.07 7.80
C THR A 47 -9.50 -0.32 9.28
N GLN A 48 -10.31 -1.34 9.58
CA GLN A 48 -10.50 -1.85 10.95
C GLN A 48 -9.25 -2.56 11.46
N VAL A 49 -8.55 -3.30 10.58
CA VAL A 49 -7.24 -3.90 10.92
C VAL A 49 -6.24 -2.82 11.34
N ILE A 50 -6.12 -1.74 10.57
CA ILE A 50 -5.22 -0.63 10.90
C ILE A 50 -5.64 0.05 12.21
N GLU A 51 -6.93 0.33 12.40
CA GLU A 51 -7.45 0.93 13.64
C GLU A 51 -7.09 0.09 14.87
N ARG A 52 -7.29 -1.23 14.79
CA ARG A 52 -6.95 -2.18 15.85
C ARG A 52 -5.45 -2.28 16.12
N LEU A 53 -4.60 -2.23 15.07
CA LEU A 53 -3.16 -2.46 15.18
C LEU A 53 -2.36 -1.21 15.54
N CYS A 54 -2.78 -0.03 15.06
CA CYS A 54 -2.04 1.21 15.23
C CYS A 54 -2.62 2.11 16.35
N GLY A 55 -3.88 1.87 16.75
CA GLY A 55 -4.54 2.64 17.80
C GLY A 55 -4.80 4.10 17.41
N PRO A 56 -5.06 4.98 18.40
CA PRO A 56 -5.51 6.34 18.17
C PRO A 56 -4.43 7.32 17.68
N GLU A 57 -3.20 6.89 17.57
CA GLU A 57 -2.06 7.70 17.11
C GLU A 57 -2.12 7.96 15.58
N VAL A 58 -2.91 7.16 14.86
CA VAL A 58 -3.07 7.22 13.41
C VAL A 58 -4.50 7.63 13.08
N ASP A 59 -4.65 8.73 12.35
CA ASP A 59 -5.97 9.10 11.82
C ASP A 59 -6.34 8.19 10.65
N ILE A 60 -7.62 7.87 10.54
CA ILE A 60 -8.12 6.94 9.51
C ILE A 60 -9.21 7.63 8.68
N LEU A 61 -9.02 7.67 7.37
CA LEU A 61 -10.06 8.10 6.44
C LEU A 61 -10.91 6.90 6.02
N GLN A 62 -12.22 7.15 5.91
CA GLN A 62 -13.15 6.14 5.44
C GLN A 62 -12.97 5.84 3.95
N GLU A 63 -13.30 4.61 3.55
CA GLU A 63 -13.31 4.21 2.16
C GLU A 63 -14.33 5.04 1.35
N LEU A 64 -13.96 5.49 0.16
CA LEU A 64 -14.92 6.12 -0.77
C LEU A 64 -15.80 5.08 -1.46
N TYR A 65 -15.22 3.90 -1.70
CA TYR A 65 -15.86 2.77 -2.34
C TYR A 65 -15.60 1.52 -1.52
N LEU A 66 -16.68 1.01 -0.93
CA LEU A 66 -16.70 -0.22 -0.17
C LEU A 66 -17.70 -1.18 -0.82
N PHE A 67 -17.23 -2.37 -1.19
CA PHE A 67 -18.04 -3.40 -1.83
C PHE A 67 -17.96 -4.71 -1.04
N GLU A 68 -19.10 -5.38 -0.90
CA GLU A 68 -19.19 -6.64 -0.16
C GLU A 68 -18.47 -7.82 -0.83
N PRO A 69 -18.64 -8.07 -2.15
CA PRO A 69 -18.04 -9.23 -2.78
C PRO A 69 -16.49 -9.15 -2.82
N PRO A 70 -15.76 -10.23 -2.43
CA PRO A 70 -14.29 -10.29 -2.47
C PRO A 70 -13.80 -10.62 -3.90
N VAL A 71 -14.05 -9.71 -4.82
CA VAL A 71 -13.68 -9.82 -6.25
C VAL A 71 -12.96 -8.53 -6.69
N SER A 72 -12.48 -8.50 -7.94
CA SER A 72 -11.83 -7.32 -8.48
C SER A 72 -12.75 -6.08 -8.45
N PRO A 73 -12.20 -4.86 -8.25
CA PRO A 73 -12.99 -3.65 -8.03
C PRO A 73 -14.06 -3.38 -9.07
N HIS A 74 -13.70 -3.47 -10.37
CA HIS A 74 -14.65 -3.26 -11.47
C HIS A 74 -15.83 -4.24 -11.44
N LEU A 75 -15.56 -5.50 -11.07
CA LEU A 75 -16.58 -6.53 -10.96
C LEU A 75 -17.45 -6.31 -9.71
N ALA A 76 -16.85 -6.01 -8.56
CA ALA A 76 -17.56 -5.69 -7.33
C ALA A 76 -18.52 -4.51 -7.51
N ALA A 77 -18.05 -3.44 -8.14
CA ALA A 77 -18.87 -2.27 -8.47
C ALA A 77 -20.03 -2.63 -9.38
N ARG A 78 -19.79 -3.43 -10.44
CA ARG A 78 -20.83 -3.89 -11.37
C ARG A 78 -21.89 -4.74 -10.65
N LEU A 79 -21.47 -5.67 -9.80
CA LEU A 79 -22.39 -6.51 -9.02
C LEU A 79 -23.25 -5.68 -8.04
N ALA A 80 -22.69 -4.59 -7.51
CA ALA A 80 -23.39 -3.65 -6.64
C ALA A 80 -24.25 -2.61 -7.39
N GLY A 81 -24.34 -2.69 -8.74
CA GLY A 81 -25.04 -1.68 -9.54
C GLY A 81 -24.43 -0.29 -9.45
N ARG A 82 -23.16 -0.17 -9.10
CA ARG A 82 -22.40 1.07 -8.88
C ARG A 82 -21.24 1.17 -9.86
N ARG A 83 -20.62 2.34 -9.90
CA ARG A 83 -19.36 2.58 -10.65
C ARG A 83 -18.34 3.22 -9.74
N ILE A 84 -17.08 2.85 -9.94
CA ILE A 84 -15.96 3.59 -9.37
C ILE A 84 -15.68 4.75 -10.31
N ASP A 85 -15.61 5.94 -9.74
CA ASP A 85 -15.24 7.17 -10.41
C ASP A 85 -13.84 7.59 -9.92
N PRO A 86 -12.79 7.46 -10.76
CA PRO A 86 -11.44 7.84 -10.39
C PRO A 86 -11.30 9.32 -10.03
N GLU A 87 -12.02 10.22 -10.73
CA GLU A 87 -11.97 11.65 -10.44
C GLU A 87 -12.42 11.97 -9.02
N ARG A 88 -13.37 11.22 -8.48
CA ARG A 88 -13.80 11.36 -7.09
C ARG A 88 -12.69 11.00 -6.11
N VAL A 89 -11.85 10.00 -6.43
CA VAL A 89 -10.70 9.63 -5.59
C VAL A 89 -9.65 10.73 -5.64
N LEU A 90 -9.32 11.24 -6.83
CA LEU A 90 -8.36 12.33 -7.03
C LEU A 90 -8.80 13.60 -6.31
N LYS A 91 -10.07 13.98 -6.44
CA LYS A 91 -10.62 15.15 -5.76
C LYS A 91 -10.58 15.01 -4.23
N ALA A 92 -10.86 13.83 -3.70
CA ALA A 92 -10.77 13.60 -2.26
C ALA A 92 -9.32 13.68 -1.76
N LEU A 93 -8.36 13.18 -2.55
CA LEU A 93 -6.93 13.33 -2.26
C LEU A 93 -6.51 14.80 -2.24
N GLU A 94 -6.88 15.56 -3.27
CA GLU A 94 -6.59 17.00 -3.37
C GLU A 94 -7.16 17.77 -2.17
N THR A 95 -8.43 17.55 -1.85
CA THR A 95 -9.10 18.17 -0.70
C THR A 95 -8.36 17.84 0.60
N TYR A 96 -8.01 16.57 0.81
CA TYR A 96 -7.27 16.17 2.00
C TYR A 96 -5.92 16.89 2.10
N GLN A 97 -5.17 16.97 1.00
CA GLN A 97 -3.86 17.62 0.97
C GLN A 97 -3.94 19.12 1.28
N GLN A 98 -4.99 19.80 0.82
CA GLN A 98 -5.24 21.22 1.10
C GLN A 98 -5.62 21.48 2.56
N GLU A 99 -6.44 20.62 3.16
CA GLU A 99 -6.96 20.81 4.51
C GLU A 99 -6.01 20.31 5.61
N ASN A 100 -5.09 19.42 5.29
CA ASN A 100 -4.26 18.70 6.27
C ASN A 100 -2.75 18.95 6.04
N ASP A 101 -2.37 20.23 5.90
CA ASP A 101 -0.96 20.59 5.76
C ASP A 101 -0.13 20.14 6.98
N GLY A 102 1.02 19.52 6.72
CA GLY A 102 1.89 18.97 7.77
C GLY A 102 1.57 17.53 8.20
N ARG A 103 0.50 16.90 7.67
CA ARG A 103 0.22 15.47 7.84
C ARG A 103 0.77 14.66 6.67
N THR A 104 1.14 13.42 6.94
CA THR A 104 1.56 12.47 5.90
C THR A 104 0.46 11.43 5.70
N LEU A 105 -0.03 11.32 4.46
CA LEU A 105 -1.07 10.38 4.07
C LEU A 105 -0.44 9.10 3.51
N ILE A 106 -0.75 7.96 4.13
CA ILE A 106 -0.41 6.63 3.64
C ILE A 106 -1.65 6.05 2.96
N ILE A 107 -1.55 5.86 1.65
CA ILE A 107 -2.66 5.36 0.82
C ILE A 107 -2.41 3.90 0.51
N GLU A 108 -3.34 3.01 0.85
CA GLU A 108 -3.26 1.61 0.46
C GLU A 108 -4.02 1.36 -0.85
N GLY A 109 -3.30 0.86 -1.85
CA GLY A 109 -3.87 0.41 -3.10
C GLY A 109 -4.61 -0.93 -2.97
N ILE A 110 -5.47 -1.24 -3.95
CA ILE A 110 -6.25 -2.48 -3.98
C ILE A 110 -5.67 -3.49 -4.98
N GLY A 111 -5.58 -4.76 -4.59
CA GLY A 111 -5.09 -5.84 -5.46
C GLY A 111 -3.63 -5.63 -5.92
N GLY A 112 -3.35 -5.97 -7.16
CA GLY A 112 -2.08 -5.71 -7.82
C GLY A 112 -2.14 -4.47 -8.72
N LEU A 113 -0.97 -4.04 -9.22
CA LEU A 113 -0.80 -2.78 -9.97
C LEU A 113 -1.76 -2.64 -11.17
N LEU A 114 -1.98 -3.71 -11.93
CA LEU A 114 -2.78 -3.68 -13.15
C LEU A 114 -4.23 -4.15 -12.92
N VAL A 115 -4.73 -4.10 -11.68
CA VAL A 115 -6.12 -4.44 -11.41
C VAL A 115 -7.06 -3.40 -12.03
N PRO A 116 -8.12 -3.81 -12.77
CA PRO A 116 -9.08 -2.87 -13.32
C PRO A 116 -9.99 -2.29 -12.24
N LEU A 117 -10.07 -0.97 -12.18
CA LEU A 117 -10.98 -0.22 -11.31
C LEU A 117 -12.34 -0.02 -11.96
N THR A 118 -12.36 0.11 -13.28
CA THR A 118 -13.59 0.35 -14.05
C THR A 118 -13.78 -0.66 -15.17
N SER A 119 -15.01 -0.79 -15.66
CA SER A 119 -15.34 -1.71 -16.76
C SER A 119 -14.83 -1.27 -18.14
N ASN A 120 -14.40 -0.02 -18.30
CA ASN A 120 -13.82 0.50 -19.53
C ASN A 120 -12.28 0.39 -19.57
N GLY A 121 -11.68 -0.34 -18.62
CA GLY A 121 -10.25 -0.66 -18.67
C GLY A 121 -9.35 0.31 -17.92
N TYR A 122 -9.89 1.27 -17.15
CA TYR A 122 -9.08 2.11 -16.28
C TYR A 122 -8.53 1.28 -15.10
N LEU A 123 -7.22 1.24 -14.95
CA LEU A 123 -6.47 0.41 -14.02
C LEU A 123 -6.09 1.18 -12.74
N LEU A 124 -5.69 0.47 -11.70
CA LEU A 124 -5.06 1.11 -10.54
C LEU A 124 -3.80 1.89 -10.95
N ALA A 125 -3.02 1.35 -11.88
CA ALA A 125 -1.82 2.03 -12.39
C ALA A 125 -2.11 3.40 -13.01
N ASP A 126 -3.25 3.55 -13.71
CA ASP A 126 -3.66 4.82 -14.32
C ASP A 126 -4.03 5.84 -13.21
N LEU A 127 -4.72 5.38 -12.16
CA LEU A 127 -5.01 6.23 -11.01
C LEU A 127 -3.73 6.69 -10.28
N LEU A 128 -2.73 5.81 -10.17
CA LEU A 128 -1.45 6.14 -9.53
C LEU A 128 -0.64 7.16 -10.35
N ASP A 129 -0.69 7.06 -11.67
CA ASP A 129 -0.08 8.04 -12.58
C ASP A 129 -0.70 9.42 -12.38
N GLU A 130 -2.03 9.51 -12.38
CA GLU A 130 -2.74 10.76 -12.13
C GLU A 130 -2.55 11.31 -10.70
N MET A 131 -2.39 10.44 -9.68
CA MET A 131 -2.03 10.87 -8.33
C MET A 131 -0.63 11.49 -8.24
N ALA A 132 0.28 11.09 -9.12
CA ALA A 132 1.68 11.54 -9.18
C ALA A 132 2.41 11.47 -7.82
N LEU A 133 2.16 10.39 -7.07
CA LEU A 133 2.71 10.17 -5.73
C LEU A 133 3.78 9.06 -5.73
N PRO A 134 4.78 9.13 -4.83
CA PRO A 134 5.73 8.04 -4.64
C PRO A 134 5.02 6.76 -4.20
N CYS A 135 5.50 5.63 -4.71
CA CYS A 135 4.94 4.30 -4.46
C CYS A 135 5.94 3.40 -3.74
N LEU A 136 5.48 2.72 -2.70
CA LEU A 136 6.18 1.62 -2.03
C LEU A 136 5.56 0.31 -2.52
N LEU A 137 6.37 -0.54 -3.17
CA LEU A 137 5.88 -1.82 -3.67
C LEU A 137 5.99 -2.91 -2.61
N VAL A 138 4.93 -3.67 -2.43
CA VAL A 138 4.87 -4.83 -1.53
C VAL A 138 4.82 -6.11 -2.35
N GLY A 139 5.73 -7.04 -2.07
CA GLY A 139 5.78 -8.38 -2.64
C GLY A 139 5.79 -9.45 -1.55
N SER A 140 5.44 -10.69 -1.92
CA SER A 140 5.68 -11.87 -1.08
C SER A 140 7.17 -12.22 -1.11
N SER A 141 7.68 -12.93 -0.10
CA SER A 141 9.03 -13.53 -0.13
C SER A 141 9.05 -14.98 -0.65
N THR A 142 7.88 -15.54 -0.99
CA THR A 142 7.72 -16.95 -1.39
C THR A 142 8.08 -17.20 -2.84
N LEU A 143 8.07 -18.49 -3.26
CA LEU A 143 8.34 -18.89 -4.63
C LEU A 143 7.48 -18.13 -5.65
N GLY A 144 8.11 -17.64 -6.72
CA GLY A 144 7.50 -16.80 -7.76
C GLY A 144 7.69 -15.29 -7.53
N THR A 145 8.14 -14.87 -6.33
CA THR A 145 8.26 -13.45 -5.99
C THR A 145 9.16 -12.67 -6.93
N ILE A 146 10.31 -13.24 -7.33
CA ILE A 146 11.23 -12.57 -8.27
C ILE A 146 10.48 -12.17 -9.54
N ASN A 147 9.80 -13.13 -10.18
CA ASN A 147 9.04 -12.87 -11.40
C ASN A 147 7.93 -11.82 -11.18
N HIS A 148 7.09 -11.99 -10.16
CA HIS A 148 5.98 -11.07 -9.91
C HIS A 148 6.46 -9.66 -9.58
N THR A 149 7.53 -9.54 -8.80
CA THR A 149 8.09 -8.25 -8.41
C THR A 149 8.73 -7.56 -9.61
N LEU A 150 9.55 -8.26 -10.39
CA LEU A 150 10.19 -7.69 -11.58
C LEU A 150 9.18 -7.25 -12.63
N LEU A 151 8.14 -8.07 -12.93
CA LEU A 151 7.06 -7.68 -13.83
C LEU A 151 6.31 -6.43 -13.33
N THR A 152 6.08 -6.32 -12.02
CA THR A 152 5.42 -5.13 -11.45
C THR A 152 6.32 -3.90 -11.55
N ILE A 153 7.62 -4.04 -11.27
CA ILE A 153 8.60 -2.95 -11.42
C ILE A 153 8.67 -2.47 -12.86
N GLU A 154 8.70 -3.40 -13.83
CA GLU A 154 8.70 -3.07 -15.26
C GLU A 154 7.42 -2.32 -15.66
N ALA A 155 6.27 -2.80 -15.21
CA ALA A 155 4.99 -2.13 -15.44
C ALA A 155 4.90 -0.74 -14.77
N MET A 156 5.53 -0.53 -13.62
CA MET A 156 5.64 0.78 -12.97
C MET A 156 6.53 1.72 -13.79
N ARG A 157 7.70 1.26 -14.21
CA ARG A 157 8.64 2.04 -15.00
C ARG A 157 8.09 2.46 -16.36
N SER A 158 7.36 1.55 -17.03
CA SER A 158 6.72 1.86 -18.32
C SER A 158 5.63 2.95 -18.24
N ARG A 159 5.25 3.35 -17.03
CA ARG A 159 4.27 4.40 -16.73
C ARG A 159 4.87 5.56 -15.93
N ASP A 160 6.19 5.62 -15.85
CA ASP A 160 6.94 6.65 -15.10
C ASP A 160 6.51 6.80 -13.63
N LEU A 161 5.94 5.74 -13.02
CA LEU A 161 5.57 5.73 -11.60
C LEU A 161 6.82 5.76 -10.72
N VAL A 162 6.83 6.64 -9.73
CA VAL A 162 7.96 6.83 -8.82
C VAL A 162 7.99 5.70 -7.79
N LEU A 163 8.85 4.70 -7.99
CA LEU A 163 9.07 3.60 -7.04
C LEU A 163 10.17 3.99 -6.05
N VAL A 164 9.82 4.08 -4.75
CA VAL A 164 10.76 4.43 -3.68
C VAL A 164 11.48 3.24 -3.06
N GLY A 165 10.96 2.04 -3.28
CA GLY A 165 11.56 0.78 -2.84
C GLY A 165 10.57 -0.35 -2.74
N VAL A 166 11.04 -1.50 -2.28
CA VAL A 166 10.23 -2.73 -2.17
C VAL A 166 10.25 -3.23 -0.73
N VAL A 167 9.11 -3.72 -0.24
CA VAL A 167 8.97 -4.48 1.01
C VAL A 167 8.60 -5.92 0.64
N LEU A 168 9.27 -6.88 1.26
CA LEU A 168 8.96 -8.30 1.11
C LEU A 168 8.29 -8.83 2.37
N ASN A 169 7.14 -9.47 2.22
CA ASN A 169 6.41 -10.11 3.31
C ASN A 169 6.55 -11.63 3.23
N GLY A 170 6.88 -12.25 4.33
CA GLY A 170 7.02 -13.70 4.50
C GLY A 170 8.36 -14.10 5.07
N PRO A 171 8.68 -15.40 5.09
CA PRO A 171 9.96 -15.88 5.59
C PRO A 171 11.13 -15.22 4.82
N PRO A 172 12.17 -14.72 5.52
CA PRO A 172 13.33 -14.10 4.86
C PRO A 172 13.98 -15.07 3.87
N HIS A 173 14.37 -14.53 2.71
CA HIS A 173 15.03 -15.33 1.67
C HIS A 173 16.10 -14.51 0.95
N ASP A 174 17.34 -14.61 1.40
CA ASP A 174 18.45 -13.78 0.93
C ASP A 174 18.64 -13.79 -0.59
N GLU A 175 18.51 -14.94 -1.24
CA GLU A 175 18.69 -15.05 -2.70
C GLU A 175 17.55 -14.35 -3.47
N ASN A 176 16.29 -14.49 -3.01
CA ASN A 176 15.19 -13.78 -3.63
C ASN A 176 15.36 -12.25 -3.46
N ARG A 177 15.77 -11.81 -2.27
CA ARG A 177 16.06 -10.40 -1.99
C ARG A 177 17.13 -9.85 -2.92
N ARG A 178 18.30 -10.52 -2.98
CA ARG A 178 19.42 -10.13 -3.85
C ARG A 178 19.02 -10.08 -5.32
N ALA A 179 18.30 -11.10 -5.80
CA ALA A 179 17.84 -11.15 -7.18
C ALA A 179 16.91 -9.98 -7.52
N ILE A 180 15.99 -9.62 -6.61
CA ILE A 180 15.08 -8.47 -6.83
C ILE A 180 15.87 -7.16 -6.81
N GLU A 181 16.82 -6.97 -5.89
CA GLU A 181 17.69 -5.79 -5.85
C GLU A 181 18.53 -5.67 -7.13
N GLU A 182 19.18 -6.73 -7.53
CA GLU A 182 20.10 -6.76 -8.69
C GLU A 182 19.35 -6.60 -10.02
N PHE A 183 18.39 -7.48 -10.30
CA PHE A 183 17.69 -7.48 -11.58
C PHE A 183 16.60 -6.41 -11.66
N GLY A 184 16.00 -6.07 -10.52
CA GLY A 184 15.03 -4.98 -10.42
C GLY A 184 15.67 -3.60 -10.37
N GLY A 185 16.96 -3.47 -10.04
CA GLY A 185 17.62 -2.18 -9.82
C GLY A 185 16.88 -1.32 -8.79
N VAL A 186 16.44 -1.94 -7.70
CA VAL A 186 15.65 -1.33 -6.62
C VAL A 186 16.26 -1.64 -5.26
N GLN A 187 15.85 -0.92 -4.23
CA GLN A 187 16.25 -1.23 -2.86
C GLN A 187 15.13 -1.96 -2.12
N ILE A 188 15.50 -2.98 -1.35
CA ILE A 188 14.59 -3.56 -0.37
C ILE A 188 14.62 -2.69 0.89
N VAL A 189 13.48 -2.05 1.16
CA VAL A 189 13.27 -1.19 2.33
C VAL A 189 13.24 -2.02 3.61
N SER A 190 12.51 -3.12 3.55
CA SER A 190 12.37 -4.05 4.67
C SER A 190 11.90 -5.44 4.23
N GLU A 191 12.19 -6.43 5.05
CA GLU A 191 11.55 -7.74 5.03
C GLU A 191 10.72 -7.85 6.29
N ILE A 192 9.43 -8.18 6.17
CA ILE A 192 8.51 -8.37 7.29
C ILE A 192 8.27 -9.86 7.43
N GLU A 193 8.80 -10.44 8.50
CA GLU A 193 8.58 -11.84 8.83
C GLU A 193 7.12 -12.12 9.19
N PRO A 194 6.64 -13.36 9.01
CA PRO A 194 5.30 -13.73 9.42
C PRO A 194 5.05 -13.40 10.90
N LEU A 195 3.96 -12.73 11.18
CA LEU A 195 3.52 -12.41 12.53
C LEU A 195 2.55 -13.51 13.00
N PRO A 196 2.98 -14.47 13.86
CA PRO A 196 2.14 -15.59 14.27
C PRO A 196 0.85 -15.17 14.97
N ILE A 197 0.92 -14.07 15.70
CA ILE A 197 -0.22 -13.40 16.32
C ILE A 197 -0.23 -11.96 15.84
N LEU A 198 -1.28 -11.58 15.13
CA LEU A 198 -1.43 -10.22 14.63
C LEU A 198 -2.03 -9.32 15.73
N SER A 199 -1.14 -8.64 16.44
CA SER A 199 -1.47 -7.74 17.56
C SER A 199 -0.71 -6.40 17.45
N PRO A 200 -1.13 -5.36 18.18
CA PRO A 200 -0.38 -4.10 18.27
C PRO A 200 1.07 -4.29 18.67
N GLU A 201 1.33 -5.22 19.62
CA GLU A 201 2.68 -5.49 20.14
C GLU A 201 3.57 -6.12 19.06
N SER A 202 3.04 -7.10 18.29
CA SER A 202 3.80 -7.75 17.23
C SER A 202 4.13 -6.78 16.08
N VAL A 203 3.19 -5.92 15.73
CA VAL A 203 3.38 -4.85 14.72
C VAL A 203 4.41 -3.84 15.22
N LEU A 204 4.31 -3.39 16.47
CA LEU A 204 5.29 -2.49 17.08
C LEU A 204 6.69 -3.12 17.14
N GLN A 205 6.80 -4.41 17.40
CA GLN A 205 8.08 -5.10 17.36
C GLN A 205 8.65 -5.17 15.94
N ALA A 206 7.85 -5.52 14.94
CA ALA A 206 8.26 -5.53 13.55
C ALA A 206 8.70 -4.14 13.07
N SER A 207 8.02 -3.09 13.52
CA SER A 207 8.31 -1.70 13.13
C SER A 207 9.71 -1.23 13.55
N ARG A 208 10.28 -1.78 14.61
CA ARG A 208 11.65 -1.44 15.08
C ARG A 208 12.72 -1.81 14.06
N GLY A 209 12.47 -2.85 13.27
CA GLY A 209 13.36 -3.29 12.19
C GLY A 209 13.05 -2.70 10.82
N PHE A 210 11.93 -2.01 10.69
CA PHE A 210 11.45 -1.47 9.43
C PHE A 210 12.26 -0.23 9.02
N ASP A 211 12.58 -0.15 7.72
CA ASP A 211 13.30 0.98 7.11
C ASP A 211 14.56 1.44 7.87
N ARG A 212 15.43 0.50 8.21
CA ARG A 212 16.67 0.79 8.96
C ARG A 212 17.61 1.75 8.21
N LYS A 213 17.52 1.79 6.88
CA LYS A 213 18.34 2.68 6.03
C LYS A 213 17.70 4.05 5.84
N ALA A 214 16.56 4.31 6.45
CA ALA A 214 15.81 5.58 6.36
C ALA A 214 15.47 6.00 4.90
N LEU A 215 15.19 5.02 4.04
CA LEU A 215 14.88 5.24 2.63
C LEU A 215 13.56 6.00 2.43
N LEU A 216 12.62 5.84 3.36
CA LEU A 216 11.31 6.48 3.30
C LEU A 216 11.26 7.84 4.02
N GLU A 217 12.29 8.22 4.79
CA GLU A 217 12.24 9.44 5.60
C GLU A 217 11.99 10.71 4.77
N SER A 218 12.63 10.84 3.61
CA SER A 218 12.43 11.99 2.71
C SER A 218 11.01 12.08 2.13
N HIS A 219 10.26 10.98 2.14
CA HIS A 219 8.89 10.91 1.64
C HIS A 219 7.84 11.02 2.77
N LEU A 220 8.26 10.90 4.04
CA LEU A 220 7.38 10.83 5.19
C LEU A 220 7.57 11.99 6.19
N LYS A 221 8.72 12.65 6.17
CA LYS A 221 9.05 13.80 7.04
C LYS A 221 9.26 15.05 6.18
N ARG A 222 8.64 16.18 6.57
CA ARG A 222 9.10 17.49 6.09
C ARG A 222 10.46 17.79 6.74
N ALA A 223 11.38 18.31 5.96
CA ALA A 223 12.62 18.88 6.44
C ALA A 223 12.34 20.10 7.36
#